data_d0d59f33d9ed385f527cc91d82cb156c
#
_entry.id   d0d59f33d9ed385f527cc91d82cb156c
#
_cell.length_a   1.000
_cell.length_b   1.000
_cell.length_c   1.000
_cell.angle_alpha   90.00
_cell.angle_beta   90.00
_cell.angle_gamma   90.00
#
_symmetry.space_group_name_H-M   'P 1'
#
loop_
_entity.id
_entity.type
_entity.pdbx_description
1 polymer ?
#
loop_
_entity_poly.entity_id
_entity_poly.type
_entity_poly.pdbx_seq_one_letter_code
_entity_poly.pdbx_strand_id
1 'polypeptide(L)'
;MLLTQAEYNVPLNDVASLAIVTFKIPDIGDAAKRAQLPPSQHKNTAGLLLQGCAQSGDPLAITHILTAVYLGGSGHSSAQEITRLFPKQEIAQYRLSLDAIDLQSLEKDPGLVLEISTLRGLFLEQAGQKQEAKKAYQQVITTAALKYQPGQSAHAMKLPLIAPWNALGYLLKADKDPKVQAEAKFYFQKGALEGDDPLSYYELAAFEPRTSQKWLQYTSKAAASGHEQAILNLTDFYQEVATVESTILKSDSIRKALNWVLSWRRGSTAALAREWQQVASVIGHKPSMLQLADYYDSIGNNERARRYLHQIIETPSTTNQKEGSSQLLQVARKRLAGFR
;
A
#
# COMPACT_ATOMS: atom_id res chain seq x y z
N MET A 1 21.20 8.52 28.75
CA MET A 1 22.48 9.03 28.24
C MET A 1 22.13 10.15 27.28
N LEU A 2 22.09 11.38 27.79
CA LEU A 2 21.85 12.57 26.98
C LEU A 2 23.10 12.74 26.12
N LEU A 3 22.94 12.64 24.79
CA LEU A 3 23.91 13.15 23.84
C LEU A 3 24.03 14.64 24.16
N THR A 4 25.04 15.00 24.91
CA THR A 4 25.34 16.38 25.24
C THR A 4 25.59 17.11 23.92
N GLN A 5 24.73 18.07 23.62
CA GLN A 5 24.72 18.97 22.45
C GLN A 5 26.04 19.77 22.25
N ALA A 6 27.12 19.43 22.90
CA ALA A 6 28.26 20.32 23.02
C ALA A 6 29.33 20.20 21.91
N GLU A 7 29.38 19.11 21.15
CA GLU A 7 30.46 18.94 20.15
C GLU A 7 30.02 18.71 18.70
N TYR A 8 28.79 18.22 18.47
CA TYR A 8 28.24 18.06 17.13
C TYR A 8 26.79 18.52 17.14
N ASN A 9 26.52 19.69 16.60
CA ASN A 9 25.17 20.28 16.50
C ASN A 9 24.34 19.57 15.42
N VAL A 10 24.05 18.27 15.64
CA VAL A 10 23.22 17.48 14.73
C VAL A 10 21.76 17.81 15.00
N PRO A 11 20.99 18.29 14.01
CA PRO A 11 19.57 18.55 14.18
C PRO A 11 18.80 17.29 14.61
N LEU A 12 17.84 17.43 15.52
CA LEU A 12 17.02 16.29 15.99
C LEU A 12 16.31 15.59 14.85
N ASN A 13 15.84 16.35 13.85
CA ASN A 13 15.21 15.82 12.65
C ASN A 13 16.12 14.89 11.84
N ASP A 14 17.43 15.17 11.78
CA ASP A 14 18.40 14.31 11.10
C ASP A 14 18.62 13.01 11.88
N VAL A 15 18.67 13.10 13.22
CA VAL A 15 18.76 11.92 14.10
C VAL A 15 17.50 11.05 13.96
N ALA A 16 16.32 11.66 13.96
CA ALA A 16 15.06 10.96 13.74
C ALA A 16 15.02 10.29 12.36
N SER A 17 15.46 10.99 11.31
CA SER A 17 15.54 10.45 9.95
C SER A 17 16.50 9.26 9.88
N LEU A 18 17.68 9.34 10.49
CA LEU A 18 18.63 8.24 10.58
C LEU A 18 18.04 7.03 11.30
N ALA A 19 17.35 7.25 12.40
CA ALA A 19 16.70 6.19 13.15
C ALA A 19 15.60 5.48 12.30
N ILE A 20 14.78 6.24 11.58
CA ILE A 20 13.76 5.70 10.68
C ILE A 20 14.38 4.83 9.59
N VAL A 21 15.47 5.28 8.97
CA VAL A 21 16.20 4.51 7.95
C VAL A 21 16.80 3.25 8.56
N THR A 22 17.40 3.34 9.74
CA THR A 22 18.02 2.21 10.45
C THR A 22 16.99 1.12 10.78
N PHE A 23 15.76 1.49 11.12
CA PHE A 23 14.66 0.54 11.34
C PHE A 23 14.36 -0.34 10.13
N LYS A 24 14.53 0.18 8.92
CA LYS A 24 14.24 -0.50 7.67
C LYS A 24 15.35 -1.41 7.17
N ILE A 25 16.51 -1.39 7.82
CA ILE A 25 17.57 -2.34 7.49
C ILE A 25 17.06 -3.75 7.84
N PRO A 26 16.97 -4.67 6.86
CA PRO A 26 16.45 -6.00 7.12
C PRO A 26 17.44 -6.79 8.00
N ASP A 27 16.91 -7.61 8.89
CA ASP A 27 17.71 -8.61 9.59
C ASP A 27 18.28 -9.62 8.59
N ILE A 28 19.43 -10.22 8.94
CA ILE A 28 20.07 -11.23 8.10
C ILE A 28 19.10 -12.38 7.87
N GLY A 29 18.68 -12.57 6.63
CA GLY A 29 17.69 -13.59 6.24
C GLY A 29 18.20 -15.03 6.36
N ASP A 30 19.52 -15.23 6.17
CA ASP A 30 20.16 -16.54 6.26
C ASP A 30 20.28 -17.01 7.72
N ALA A 31 19.52 -18.06 8.08
CA ALA A 31 19.50 -18.61 9.43
C ALA A 31 20.88 -19.13 9.89
N ALA A 32 21.69 -19.70 8.98
CA ALA A 32 23.01 -20.22 9.31
C ALA A 32 24.00 -19.07 9.59
N LYS A 33 23.96 -17.98 8.81
CA LYS A 33 24.74 -16.78 9.05
C LYS A 33 24.29 -16.05 10.32
N ARG A 34 22.98 -16.00 10.56
CA ARG A 34 22.41 -15.38 11.76
C ARG A 34 22.89 -16.08 13.04
N ALA A 35 23.01 -17.41 13.04
CA ALA A 35 23.48 -18.18 14.19
C ALA A 35 24.97 -17.94 14.51
N GLN A 36 25.76 -17.46 13.55
CA GLN A 36 27.19 -17.20 13.72
C GLN A 36 27.50 -15.76 14.15
N LEU A 37 26.52 -14.85 14.07
CA LEU A 37 26.68 -13.44 14.38
C LEU A 37 25.99 -13.10 15.70
N PRO A 38 26.50 -12.08 16.44
CA PRO A 38 25.77 -11.58 17.60
C PRO A 38 24.40 -11.05 17.18
N PRO A 39 23.40 -11.10 18.09
CA PRO A 39 22.05 -10.55 17.82
C PRO A 39 22.16 -9.11 17.33
N SER A 40 21.48 -8.80 16.23
CA SER A 40 21.46 -7.43 15.69
C SER A 40 20.72 -6.51 16.66
N GLN A 41 21.36 -5.40 17.02
CA GLN A 41 20.80 -4.39 17.94
C GLN A 41 20.34 -3.12 17.22
N HIS A 42 20.48 -3.05 15.89
CA HIS A 42 20.23 -1.83 15.15
C HIS A 42 18.80 -1.30 15.33
N LYS A 43 17.78 -2.18 15.38
CA LYS A 43 16.39 -1.78 15.61
C LYS A 43 16.14 -1.24 17.01
N ASN A 44 16.74 -1.86 18.05
CA ASN A 44 16.65 -1.36 19.41
C ASN A 44 17.33 0.00 19.54
N THR A 45 18.52 0.17 18.94
CA THR A 45 19.23 1.45 18.91
C THR A 45 18.42 2.53 18.20
N ALA A 46 17.83 2.19 17.05
CA ALA A 46 16.93 3.08 16.32
C ALA A 46 15.71 3.47 17.15
N GLY A 47 15.12 2.52 17.89
CA GLY A 47 14.04 2.78 18.83
C GLY A 47 14.40 3.79 19.91
N LEU A 48 15.57 3.61 20.54
CA LEU A 48 16.07 4.54 21.57
C LEU A 48 16.33 5.95 21.00
N LEU A 49 16.87 6.05 19.77
CA LEU A 49 17.08 7.34 19.11
C LEU A 49 15.75 8.03 18.82
N LEU A 50 14.77 7.30 18.25
CA LEU A 50 13.42 7.84 18.02
C LEU A 50 12.74 8.28 19.31
N GLN A 51 12.89 7.48 20.40
CA GLN A 51 12.34 7.82 21.70
C GLN A 51 12.94 9.13 22.23
N GLY A 52 14.28 9.27 22.18
CA GLY A 52 14.95 10.50 22.61
C GLY A 52 14.52 11.73 21.80
N CYS A 53 14.40 11.60 20.47
CA CYS A 53 13.91 12.67 19.61
C CYS A 53 12.45 13.04 19.95
N ALA A 54 11.58 12.05 20.12
CA ALA A 54 10.17 12.28 20.44
C ALA A 54 9.98 12.92 21.83
N GLN A 55 10.76 12.49 22.82
CA GLN A 55 10.77 13.12 24.17
C GLN A 55 11.30 14.55 24.13
N SER A 56 12.17 14.88 23.19
CA SER A 56 12.65 16.25 22.94
C SER A 56 11.69 17.09 22.09
N GLY A 57 10.53 16.55 21.73
CA GLY A 57 9.48 17.26 20.99
C GLY A 57 9.68 17.27 19.47
N ASP A 58 10.56 16.43 18.90
CA ASP A 58 10.77 16.38 17.46
C ASP A 58 9.49 15.91 16.71
N PRO A 59 8.90 16.73 15.80
CA PRO A 59 7.65 16.41 15.14
C PRO A 59 7.72 15.18 14.25
N LEU A 60 8.86 14.92 13.59
CA LEU A 60 9.05 13.77 12.71
C LEU A 60 9.04 12.46 13.50
N ALA A 61 9.77 12.41 14.62
CA ALA A 61 9.83 11.24 15.49
C ALA A 61 8.45 10.92 16.09
N ILE A 62 7.76 11.93 16.61
CA ILE A 62 6.40 11.80 17.17
C ILE A 62 5.45 11.25 16.11
N THR A 63 5.45 11.85 14.92
CA THR A 63 4.58 11.44 13.80
C THR A 63 4.87 10.01 13.36
N HIS A 64 6.14 9.62 13.23
CA HIS A 64 6.51 8.27 12.82
C HIS A 64 6.10 7.20 13.83
N ILE A 65 6.33 7.44 15.13
CA ILE A 65 5.91 6.53 16.20
C ILE A 65 4.38 6.36 16.20
N LEU A 66 3.65 7.46 16.14
CA LEU A 66 2.19 7.42 16.18
C LEU A 66 1.58 6.84 14.89
N THR A 67 2.22 7.02 13.75
CA THR A 67 1.86 6.32 12.51
C THR A 67 2.04 4.81 12.67
N ALA A 68 3.13 4.37 13.30
CA ALA A 68 3.33 2.96 13.62
C ALA A 68 2.25 2.42 14.57
N VAL A 69 1.87 3.19 15.59
CA VAL A 69 0.78 2.81 16.51
C VAL A 69 -0.54 2.65 15.77
N TYR A 70 -0.90 3.60 14.90
CA TYR A 70 -2.12 3.57 14.11
C TYR A 70 -2.16 2.34 13.17
N LEU A 71 -1.11 2.13 12.38
CA LEU A 71 -1.00 1.01 11.44
C LEU A 71 -0.83 -0.34 12.14
N GLY A 72 -0.15 -0.38 13.29
CA GLY A 72 0.00 -1.57 14.10
C GLY A 72 -1.33 -2.10 14.63
N GLY A 73 -2.27 -1.20 14.96
CA GLY A 73 -3.65 -1.53 15.31
C GLY A 73 -4.43 -2.17 14.15
N SER A 74 -4.07 -1.85 12.90
CA SER A 74 -4.65 -2.41 11.67
C SER A 74 -3.93 -3.70 11.19
N GLY A 75 -2.99 -4.24 11.97
CA GLY A 75 -2.31 -5.51 11.65
C GLY A 75 -1.06 -5.40 10.78
N HIS A 76 -0.57 -4.19 10.51
CA HIS A 76 0.65 -4.00 9.72
C HIS A 76 1.90 -4.47 10.50
N SER A 77 2.57 -5.53 10.03
CA SER A 77 3.63 -6.23 10.77
C SER A 77 4.82 -5.34 11.15
N SER A 78 5.34 -4.57 10.18
CA SER A 78 6.49 -3.66 10.43
C SER A 78 6.12 -2.55 11.44
N ALA A 79 4.88 -2.07 11.42
CA ALA A 79 4.39 -1.08 12.37
C ALA A 79 4.23 -1.66 13.77
N GLN A 80 3.79 -2.92 13.90
CA GLN A 80 3.72 -3.61 15.18
C GLN A 80 5.10 -3.81 15.81
N GLU A 81 6.13 -4.08 15.02
CA GLU A 81 7.50 -4.20 15.49
C GLU A 81 7.99 -2.89 16.13
N ILE A 82 7.72 -1.75 15.49
CA ILE A 82 8.04 -0.43 16.03
C ILE A 82 7.23 -0.16 17.30
N THR A 83 5.91 -0.38 17.26
CA THR A 83 5.02 -0.08 18.39
C THR A 83 5.40 -0.81 19.67
N ARG A 84 5.92 -2.04 19.56
CA ARG A 84 6.35 -2.85 20.73
C ARG A 84 7.51 -2.24 21.51
N LEU A 85 8.26 -1.33 20.92
CA LEU A 85 9.41 -0.69 21.57
C LEU A 85 9.00 0.46 22.48
N PHE A 86 7.76 0.96 22.38
CA PHE A 86 7.32 2.14 23.12
C PHE A 86 6.26 1.77 24.17
N PRO A 87 6.45 2.20 25.45
CA PRO A 87 5.46 2.01 26.49
C PRO A 87 4.14 2.74 26.19
N LYS A 88 3.02 2.16 26.59
CA LYS A 88 1.69 2.76 26.38
C LYS A 88 1.55 4.17 26.97
N GLN A 89 2.21 4.42 28.09
CA GLN A 89 2.19 5.73 28.76
C GLN A 89 2.87 6.80 27.90
N GLU A 90 4.02 6.47 27.29
CA GLU A 90 4.72 7.39 26.38
C GLU A 90 3.92 7.65 25.10
N ILE A 91 3.29 6.61 24.55
CA ILE A 91 2.40 6.76 23.39
C ILE A 91 1.27 7.75 23.68
N ALA A 92 0.68 7.71 24.88
CA ALA A 92 -0.34 8.66 25.29
C ALA A 92 0.22 10.10 25.37
N GLN A 93 1.45 10.28 25.87
CA GLN A 93 2.12 11.59 25.89
C GLN A 93 2.41 12.10 24.48
N TYR A 94 2.96 11.25 23.60
CA TYR A 94 3.20 11.62 22.18
C TYR A 94 1.92 11.99 21.47
N ARG A 95 0.78 11.39 21.85
CA ARG A 95 -0.51 11.77 21.30
C ARG A 95 -0.88 13.20 21.67
N LEU A 96 -0.72 13.60 22.92
CA LEU A 96 -0.95 14.98 23.35
C LEU A 96 0.04 15.96 22.66
N SER A 97 1.31 15.54 22.56
CA SER A 97 2.33 16.31 21.83
C SER A 97 1.98 16.49 20.36
N LEU A 98 1.46 15.46 19.68
CA LEU A 98 1.00 15.58 18.29
C LEU A 98 -0.03 16.68 18.13
N ASP A 99 -1.01 16.77 19.03
CA ASP A 99 -2.07 17.78 18.96
C ASP A 99 -1.54 19.19 19.25
N ALA A 100 -0.45 19.31 20.01
CA ALA A 100 0.20 20.58 20.37
C ALA A 100 1.21 21.08 19.31
N ILE A 101 1.60 20.28 18.30
CA ILE A 101 2.55 20.71 17.28
C ILE A 101 1.98 21.92 16.51
N ASP A 102 2.74 23.01 16.48
CA ASP A 102 2.41 24.17 15.63
C ASP A 102 2.78 23.88 14.17
N LEU A 103 1.75 23.76 13.32
CA LEU A 103 1.92 23.45 11.89
C LEU A 103 2.54 24.64 11.11
N GLN A 104 2.41 25.87 11.60
CA GLN A 104 3.01 27.02 10.94
C GLN A 104 4.54 26.99 11.04
N SER A 105 5.07 26.48 12.15
CA SER A 105 6.51 26.28 12.32
C SER A 105 7.13 25.28 11.32
N LEU A 106 6.30 24.45 10.67
CA LEU A 106 6.71 23.39 9.75
C LEU A 106 6.45 23.73 8.27
N GLU A 107 6.26 25.00 7.91
CA GLU A 107 6.00 25.41 6.51
C GLU A 107 7.07 24.93 5.50
N LYS A 108 8.29 24.69 5.96
CA LYS A 108 9.40 24.18 5.14
C LYS A 108 9.27 22.69 4.81
N ASP A 109 8.45 21.93 5.54
CA ASP A 109 8.17 20.52 5.29
C ASP A 109 6.65 20.26 5.12
N PRO A 110 6.09 20.61 3.97
CA PRO A 110 4.67 20.43 3.70
C PRO A 110 4.23 18.97 3.75
N GLY A 111 5.15 18.03 3.52
CA GLY A 111 4.89 16.60 3.64
C GLY A 111 4.62 16.18 5.09
N LEU A 112 5.40 16.68 6.02
CA LEU A 112 5.22 16.41 7.46
C LEU A 112 3.93 17.05 7.98
N VAL A 113 3.62 18.28 7.56
CA VAL A 113 2.36 18.96 7.87
C VAL A 113 1.15 18.14 7.43
N LEU A 114 1.21 17.59 6.21
CA LEU A 114 0.17 16.72 5.67
C LEU A 114 0.00 15.45 6.53
N GLU A 115 1.10 14.79 6.89
CA GLU A 115 1.08 13.57 7.70
C GLU A 115 0.53 13.82 9.11
N ILE A 116 0.99 14.86 9.81
CA ILE A 116 0.52 15.24 11.15
C ILE A 116 -0.98 15.47 11.13
N SER A 117 -1.44 16.28 10.18
CA SER A 117 -2.85 16.66 10.09
C SER A 117 -3.73 15.47 9.73
N THR A 118 -3.26 14.61 8.83
CA THR A 118 -3.96 13.36 8.48
C THR A 118 -4.06 12.45 9.70
N LEU A 119 -2.96 12.29 10.42
CA LEU A 119 -2.90 11.43 11.61
C LEU A 119 -3.81 11.95 12.74
N ARG A 120 -3.86 13.28 12.96
CA ARG A 120 -4.85 13.92 13.86
C ARG A 120 -6.27 13.53 13.47
N GLY A 121 -6.62 13.65 12.17
CA GLY A 121 -7.93 13.28 11.66
C GLY A 121 -8.27 11.80 11.88
N LEU A 122 -7.34 10.90 11.61
CA LEU A 122 -7.50 9.46 11.81
C LEU A 122 -7.75 9.10 13.26
N PHE A 123 -7.08 9.77 14.17
CA PHE A 123 -7.30 9.56 15.59
C PHE A 123 -8.62 10.15 16.08
N LEU A 124 -9.06 11.29 15.58
CA LEU A 124 -10.40 11.82 15.86
C LEU A 124 -11.48 10.85 15.38
N GLU A 125 -11.26 10.22 14.21
CA GLU A 125 -12.17 9.21 13.68
C GLU A 125 -12.22 7.96 14.60
N GLN A 126 -11.06 7.46 15.08
CA GLN A 126 -11.00 6.38 16.05
C GLN A 126 -11.71 6.72 17.38
N ALA A 127 -11.70 7.99 17.79
CA ALA A 127 -12.41 8.49 18.96
C ALA A 127 -13.93 8.70 18.70
N GLY A 128 -14.42 8.41 17.48
CA GLY A 128 -15.81 8.62 17.10
C GLY A 128 -16.18 10.07 16.76
N GLN A 129 -15.24 10.99 16.78
CA GLN A 129 -15.40 12.43 16.50
C GLN A 129 -15.37 12.69 14.99
N LYS A 130 -16.34 12.13 14.25
CA LYS A 130 -16.35 12.13 12.78
C LYS A 130 -16.42 13.53 12.15
N GLN A 131 -17.12 14.47 12.81
CA GLN A 131 -17.26 15.84 12.29
C GLN A 131 -15.96 16.62 12.40
N GLU A 132 -15.26 16.47 13.51
CA GLU A 132 -13.93 17.06 13.73
C GLU A 132 -12.90 16.44 12.81
N ALA A 133 -12.94 15.12 12.61
CA ALA A 133 -12.09 14.42 11.64
C ALA A 133 -12.32 14.96 10.21
N LYS A 134 -13.59 15.09 9.79
CA LYS A 134 -13.95 15.67 8.48
C LYS A 134 -13.34 17.07 8.31
N LYS A 135 -13.49 17.96 9.30
CA LYS A 135 -12.92 19.31 9.27
C LYS A 135 -11.39 19.29 9.15
N ALA A 136 -10.72 18.44 9.95
CA ALA A 136 -9.28 18.29 9.90
C ALA A 136 -8.79 17.86 8.50
N TYR A 137 -9.41 16.86 7.90
CA TYR A 137 -9.06 16.41 6.54
C TYR A 137 -9.33 17.51 5.50
N GLN A 138 -10.48 18.20 5.56
CA GLN A 138 -10.81 19.27 4.62
C GLN A 138 -9.82 20.42 4.69
N GLN A 139 -9.42 20.83 5.89
CA GLN A 139 -8.43 21.89 6.09
C GLN A 139 -7.10 21.54 5.41
N VAL A 140 -6.62 20.31 5.59
CA VAL A 140 -5.37 19.86 4.98
C VAL A 140 -5.47 19.82 3.46
N ILE A 141 -6.58 19.29 2.92
CA ILE A 141 -6.80 19.20 1.48
C ILE A 141 -6.85 20.58 0.81
N THR A 142 -7.27 21.61 1.53
CA THR A 142 -7.33 22.99 0.99
C THR A 142 -6.01 23.73 1.10
N THR A 143 -5.19 23.42 2.10
CA THR A 143 -3.92 24.14 2.36
C THR A 143 -2.71 23.48 1.71
N ALA A 144 -2.73 22.16 1.53
CA ALA A 144 -1.61 21.44 0.96
C ALA A 144 -1.65 21.44 -0.58
N ALA A 145 -0.50 21.69 -1.21
CA ALA A 145 -0.31 21.40 -2.63
C ALA A 145 -0.37 19.89 -2.81
N LEU A 146 -1.49 19.39 -3.35
CA LEU A 146 -1.76 17.96 -3.52
C LEU A 146 -0.90 17.42 -4.66
N LYS A 147 0.34 17.03 -4.38
CA LYS A 147 1.16 16.26 -5.30
C LYS A 147 1.58 15.00 -4.59
N TYR A 148 0.91 13.90 -4.92
CA TYR A 148 1.45 12.58 -4.65
C TYR A 148 2.69 12.41 -5.52
N GLN A 149 3.86 12.32 -4.89
CA GLN A 149 5.11 12.07 -5.58
C GLN A 149 5.66 10.73 -5.07
N PRO A 150 5.33 9.60 -5.72
CA PRO A 150 5.93 8.32 -5.38
C PRO A 150 7.44 8.43 -5.55
N GLY A 151 8.20 8.20 -4.50
CA GLY A 151 9.66 8.20 -4.52
C GLY A 151 10.38 9.54 -4.40
N GLN A 152 9.67 10.67 -4.36
CA GLN A 152 10.30 11.99 -4.13
C GLN A 152 10.20 12.47 -2.66
N SER A 153 9.49 11.76 -1.81
CA SER A 153 9.59 12.02 -0.39
C SER A 153 11.04 11.78 0.03
N ALA A 154 11.70 12.80 0.60
CA ALA A 154 12.98 12.63 1.30
C ALA A 154 12.93 11.49 2.33
N HIS A 155 11.76 10.94 2.53
CA HIS A 155 11.35 9.91 3.45
C HIS A 155 10.73 8.68 2.76
N ALA A 156 11.30 8.20 1.65
CA ALA A 156 10.89 6.92 1.00
C ALA A 156 10.85 5.74 1.99
N MET A 157 11.38 5.93 3.19
CA MET A 157 11.43 4.99 4.31
C MET A 157 10.29 5.16 5.32
N LYS A 158 9.41 6.15 5.19
CA LYS A 158 8.27 6.32 6.10
C LYS A 158 7.24 5.20 5.97
N LEU A 159 6.48 4.98 7.03
CA LEU A 159 5.35 4.08 7.02
C LEU A 159 4.25 4.62 6.09
N PRO A 160 3.53 3.75 5.36
CA PRO A 160 2.53 4.19 4.39
C PRO A 160 1.26 4.68 5.09
N LEU A 161 1.19 5.98 5.37
CA LEU A 161 -0.03 6.61 5.86
C LEU A 161 -0.98 6.89 4.69
N ILE A 162 -2.27 6.68 4.92
CA ILE A 162 -3.31 7.02 3.94
C ILE A 162 -3.32 8.53 3.67
N ALA A 163 -3.49 8.92 2.41
CA ALA A 163 -3.62 10.33 2.06
C ALA A 163 -4.93 10.94 2.61
N PRO A 164 -4.96 12.24 2.98
CA PRO A 164 -6.13 12.84 3.63
C PRO A 164 -7.39 12.84 2.76
N TRP A 165 -7.25 12.97 1.44
CA TRP A 165 -8.40 12.87 0.53
C TRP A 165 -9.00 11.46 0.48
N ASN A 166 -8.18 10.40 0.61
CA ASN A 166 -8.67 9.04 0.72
C ASN A 166 -9.30 8.78 2.09
N ALA A 167 -8.68 9.24 3.18
CA ALA A 167 -9.24 9.13 4.51
C ALA A 167 -10.63 9.79 4.58
N LEU A 168 -10.75 11.01 4.07
CA LEU A 168 -12.03 11.71 3.97
C LEU A 168 -13.01 10.99 3.03
N GLY A 169 -12.54 10.50 1.89
CA GLY A 169 -13.36 9.71 0.97
C GLY A 169 -13.95 8.48 1.62
N TYR A 170 -13.17 7.73 2.40
CA TYR A 170 -13.66 6.57 3.15
C TYR A 170 -14.64 6.95 4.27
N LEU A 171 -14.34 8.01 5.02
CA LEU A 171 -15.23 8.52 6.07
C LEU A 171 -16.62 8.84 5.51
N LEU A 172 -16.67 9.50 4.34
CA LEU A 172 -17.91 9.88 3.67
C LEU A 172 -18.59 8.70 2.96
N LYS A 173 -17.82 7.78 2.36
CA LYS A 173 -18.34 6.59 1.67
C LYS A 173 -19.08 5.65 2.63
N ALA A 174 -18.71 5.67 3.92
CA ALA A 174 -19.37 4.88 4.96
C ALA A 174 -20.78 5.41 5.32
N ASP A 175 -21.17 6.60 4.86
CA ASP A 175 -22.52 7.16 5.04
C ASP A 175 -23.50 6.52 4.04
N LYS A 176 -24.78 6.44 4.47
CA LYS A 176 -25.85 5.88 3.62
C LYS A 176 -26.50 6.94 2.70
N ASP A 177 -26.27 8.22 2.95
CA ASP A 177 -26.84 9.31 2.14
C ASP A 177 -26.13 9.37 0.77
N PRO A 178 -26.88 9.24 -0.35
CA PRO A 178 -26.32 9.37 -1.68
C PRO A 178 -25.59 10.69 -1.95
N LYS A 179 -26.01 11.78 -1.31
CA LYS A 179 -25.33 13.10 -1.43
C LYS A 179 -23.95 13.05 -0.79
N VAL A 180 -23.83 12.42 0.37
CA VAL A 180 -22.55 12.24 1.06
C VAL A 180 -21.64 11.30 0.27
N GLN A 181 -22.18 10.24 -0.33
CA GLN A 181 -21.41 9.37 -1.23
C GLN A 181 -20.92 10.09 -2.50
N ALA A 182 -21.71 11.03 -3.04
CA ALA A 182 -21.26 11.88 -4.15
C ALA A 182 -20.12 12.81 -3.72
N GLU A 183 -20.13 13.33 -2.49
CA GLU A 183 -19.01 14.08 -1.90
C GLU A 183 -17.76 13.19 -1.75
N ALA A 184 -17.91 11.92 -1.34
CA ALA A 184 -16.82 10.96 -1.29
C ALA A 184 -16.15 10.77 -2.67
N LYS A 185 -16.95 10.59 -3.72
CA LYS A 185 -16.45 10.49 -5.11
C LYS A 185 -15.64 11.72 -5.51
N PHE A 186 -16.07 12.92 -5.11
CA PHE A 186 -15.35 14.16 -5.39
C PHE A 186 -13.93 14.15 -4.78
N TYR A 187 -13.76 13.71 -3.52
CA TYR A 187 -12.45 13.65 -2.90
C TYR A 187 -11.54 12.59 -3.52
N PHE A 188 -12.06 11.42 -3.86
CA PHE A 188 -11.30 10.44 -4.63
C PHE A 188 -10.91 10.99 -6.02
N GLN A 189 -11.82 11.72 -6.68
CA GLN A 189 -11.50 12.35 -7.96
C GLN A 189 -10.40 13.40 -7.81
N LYS A 190 -10.42 14.20 -6.75
CA LYS A 190 -9.37 15.16 -6.45
C LYS A 190 -8.02 14.47 -6.24
N GLY A 191 -7.97 13.43 -5.42
CA GLY A 191 -6.75 12.66 -5.18
C GLY A 191 -6.20 11.98 -6.44
N ALA A 192 -7.08 11.46 -7.30
CA ALA A 192 -6.69 10.81 -8.55
C ALA A 192 -6.19 11.81 -9.60
N LEU A 193 -6.92 12.89 -9.86
CA LEU A 193 -6.64 13.79 -10.99
C LEU A 193 -5.61 14.89 -10.65
N GLU A 194 -5.60 15.36 -9.41
CA GLU A 194 -4.64 16.38 -8.95
C GLU A 194 -3.43 15.75 -8.26
N GLY A 195 -3.63 14.66 -7.50
CA GLY A 195 -2.61 13.97 -6.74
C GLY A 195 -1.94 12.79 -7.46
N ASP A 196 -2.49 12.31 -8.57
CA ASP A 196 -2.09 11.09 -9.29
C ASP A 196 -1.97 9.86 -8.35
N ASP A 197 -2.84 9.80 -7.33
CA ASP A 197 -2.79 8.82 -6.26
C ASP A 197 -3.42 7.47 -6.68
N PRO A 198 -2.67 6.36 -6.63
CA PRO A 198 -3.14 5.04 -7.05
C PRO A 198 -4.38 4.55 -6.30
N LEU A 199 -4.46 4.78 -5.00
CA LEU A 199 -5.60 4.36 -4.18
C LEU A 199 -6.87 5.14 -4.58
N SER A 200 -6.73 6.44 -4.84
CA SER A 200 -7.82 7.28 -5.34
C SER A 200 -8.35 6.81 -6.69
N TYR A 201 -7.47 6.43 -7.61
CA TYR A 201 -7.89 5.82 -8.89
C TYR A 201 -8.63 4.51 -8.69
N TYR A 202 -8.15 3.63 -7.81
CA TYR A 202 -8.81 2.37 -7.48
C TYR A 202 -10.22 2.61 -6.92
N GLU A 203 -10.36 3.53 -5.97
CA GLU A 203 -11.65 3.89 -5.39
C GLU A 203 -12.61 4.55 -6.39
N LEU A 204 -12.11 5.39 -7.29
CA LEU A 204 -12.92 5.95 -8.38
C LEU A 204 -13.46 4.87 -9.30
N ALA A 205 -12.67 3.85 -9.61
CA ALA A 205 -13.12 2.74 -10.44
C ALA A 205 -14.35 2.04 -9.83
N ALA A 206 -14.43 1.97 -8.49
CA ALA A 206 -15.58 1.37 -7.80
C ALA A 206 -16.92 2.11 -8.00
N PHE A 207 -16.89 3.38 -8.42
CA PHE A 207 -18.09 4.15 -8.76
C PHE A 207 -18.52 4.00 -10.23
N GLU A 208 -17.76 3.28 -11.04
CA GLU A 208 -18.02 3.10 -12.47
C GLU A 208 -18.38 1.64 -12.78
N PRO A 209 -19.29 1.38 -13.70
CA PRO A 209 -19.56 0.02 -14.16
C PRO A 209 -18.29 -0.62 -14.76
N ARG A 210 -18.03 -1.88 -14.47
CA ARG A 210 -16.88 -2.63 -15.02
C ARG A 210 -16.85 -2.67 -16.56
N THR A 211 -18.00 -2.44 -17.18
CA THR A 211 -18.18 -2.34 -18.64
C THR A 211 -18.01 -0.92 -19.18
N SER A 212 -17.49 0.02 -18.38
CA SER A 212 -17.26 1.39 -18.82
C SER A 212 -15.78 1.65 -19.14
N GLN A 213 -15.51 2.53 -20.08
CA GLN A 213 -14.15 2.97 -20.39
C GLN A 213 -13.48 3.65 -19.19
N LYS A 214 -14.25 4.38 -18.36
CA LYS A 214 -13.72 5.06 -17.17
C LYS A 214 -13.23 4.04 -16.13
N TRP A 215 -13.99 2.97 -15.91
CA TRP A 215 -13.54 1.89 -15.03
C TRP A 215 -12.19 1.33 -15.48
N LEU A 216 -12.08 0.99 -16.77
CA LEU A 216 -10.84 0.46 -17.32
C LEU A 216 -9.69 1.45 -17.19
N GLN A 217 -9.91 2.74 -17.47
CA GLN A 217 -8.90 3.78 -17.35
C GLN A 217 -8.41 3.94 -15.90
N TYR A 218 -9.31 4.04 -14.94
CA TYR A 218 -8.96 4.23 -13.53
C TYR A 218 -8.28 2.99 -12.95
N THR A 219 -8.82 1.79 -13.23
CA THR A 219 -8.20 0.54 -12.78
C THR A 219 -6.80 0.35 -13.39
N SER A 220 -6.63 0.69 -14.68
CA SER A 220 -5.31 0.62 -15.33
C SER A 220 -4.30 1.58 -14.72
N LYS A 221 -4.72 2.81 -14.39
CA LYS A 221 -3.87 3.79 -13.70
C LYS A 221 -3.42 3.29 -12.32
N ALA A 222 -4.35 2.81 -11.51
CA ALA A 222 -4.06 2.23 -10.21
C ALA A 222 -3.11 1.03 -10.30
N ALA A 223 -3.37 0.11 -11.25
CA ALA A 223 -2.56 -1.08 -11.46
C ALA A 223 -1.14 -0.75 -11.95
N ALA A 224 -1.01 0.22 -12.88
CA ALA A 224 0.30 0.68 -13.38
C ALA A 224 1.17 1.28 -12.27
N SER A 225 0.55 1.81 -11.22
CA SER A 225 1.24 2.32 -10.03
C SER A 225 1.44 1.26 -8.94
N GLY A 226 1.16 -0.02 -9.21
CA GLY A 226 1.42 -1.14 -8.32
C GLY A 226 0.30 -1.44 -7.30
N HIS A 227 -0.90 -0.87 -7.45
CA HIS A 227 -2.02 -1.18 -6.55
C HIS A 227 -2.47 -2.64 -6.74
N GLU A 228 -2.21 -3.50 -5.75
CA GLU A 228 -2.39 -4.95 -5.83
C GLU A 228 -3.81 -5.37 -6.29
N GLN A 229 -4.85 -4.83 -5.64
CA GLN A 229 -6.22 -5.20 -6.00
C GLN A 229 -6.62 -4.73 -7.40
N ALA A 230 -6.08 -3.60 -7.86
CA ALA A 230 -6.31 -3.14 -9.23
C ALA A 230 -5.62 -4.05 -10.27
N ILE A 231 -4.43 -4.57 -9.96
CA ILE A 231 -3.74 -5.58 -10.78
C ILE A 231 -4.61 -6.84 -10.89
N LEU A 232 -5.16 -7.34 -9.79
CA LEU A 232 -6.04 -8.51 -9.80
C LEU A 232 -7.31 -8.25 -10.59
N ASN A 233 -7.95 -7.09 -10.40
CA ASN A 233 -9.15 -6.70 -11.14
C ASN A 233 -8.91 -6.63 -12.67
N LEU A 234 -7.74 -6.14 -13.09
CA LEU A 234 -7.37 -6.15 -14.52
C LEU A 234 -7.03 -7.55 -15.03
N THR A 235 -6.39 -8.38 -14.22
CA THR A 235 -6.13 -9.77 -14.56
C THR A 235 -7.44 -10.50 -14.89
N ASP A 236 -8.42 -10.41 -13.98
CA ASP A 236 -9.74 -11.01 -14.18
C ASP A 236 -10.50 -10.40 -15.38
N PHE A 237 -10.40 -9.08 -15.55
CA PHE A 237 -11.00 -8.37 -16.67
C PHE A 237 -10.47 -8.89 -18.02
N TYR A 238 -9.15 -8.96 -18.20
CA TYR A 238 -8.57 -9.40 -19.46
C TYR A 238 -8.72 -10.92 -19.68
N GLN A 239 -8.80 -11.73 -18.63
CA GLN A 239 -9.18 -13.14 -18.74
C GLN A 239 -10.60 -13.27 -19.30
N GLU A 240 -11.57 -12.51 -18.79
CA GLU A 240 -12.94 -12.52 -19.29
C GLU A 240 -13.02 -11.99 -20.73
N VAL A 241 -12.28 -10.92 -21.08
CA VAL A 241 -12.19 -10.40 -22.46
C VAL A 241 -11.64 -11.46 -23.43
N ALA A 242 -10.76 -12.33 -22.98
CA ALA A 242 -10.17 -13.39 -23.79
C ALA A 242 -11.11 -14.60 -24.02
N THR A 243 -12.22 -14.68 -23.30
CA THR A 243 -13.22 -15.75 -23.52
C THR A 243 -14.07 -15.50 -24.76
N VAL A 244 -14.54 -16.58 -25.39
CA VAL A 244 -15.37 -16.50 -26.63
C VAL A 244 -16.71 -15.81 -26.38
N GLU A 245 -17.28 -15.97 -25.17
CA GLU A 245 -18.58 -15.42 -24.78
C GLU A 245 -18.48 -14.26 -23.81
N SER A 246 -17.48 -13.40 -23.97
CA SER A 246 -17.25 -12.28 -23.06
C SER A 246 -18.46 -11.35 -22.96
N THR A 247 -19.01 -11.23 -21.75
CA THR A 247 -20.10 -10.29 -21.47
C THR A 247 -19.62 -8.84 -21.50
N ILE A 248 -18.35 -8.61 -21.19
CA ILE A 248 -17.67 -7.31 -21.22
C ILE A 248 -17.66 -6.72 -22.64
N LEU A 249 -17.41 -7.55 -23.66
CA LEU A 249 -17.35 -7.12 -25.05
C LEU A 249 -18.71 -6.79 -25.67
N LYS A 250 -19.82 -7.05 -24.96
CA LYS A 250 -21.15 -6.56 -25.36
C LYS A 250 -21.27 -5.04 -25.23
N SER A 251 -20.43 -4.42 -24.39
CA SER A 251 -20.37 -2.97 -24.24
C SER A 251 -19.61 -2.32 -25.39
N ASP A 252 -20.29 -1.44 -26.16
CA ASP A 252 -19.66 -0.68 -27.23
C ASP A 252 -18.53 0.24 -26.73
N SER A 253 -18.66 0.77 -25.52
CA SER A 253 -17.66 1.62 -24.89
C SER A 253 -16.34 0.86 -24.71
N ILE A 254 -16.41 -0.34 -24.13
CA ILE A 254 -15.22 -1.19 -23.93
C ILE A 254 -14.67 -1.71 -25.25
N ARG A 255 -15.53 -2.12 -26.16
CA ARG A 255 -15.10 -2.60 -27.48
C ARG A 255 -14.31 -1.53 -28.24
N LYS A 256 -14.75 -0.27 -28.19
CA LYS A 256 -14.01 0.86 -28.75
C LYS A 256 -12.68 1.10 -28.02
N ALA A 257 -12.68 1.06 -26.70
CA ALA A 257 -11.47 1.25 -25.89
C ALA A 257 -10.42 0.15 -26.13
N LEU A 258 -10.84 -1.08 -26.41
CA LEU A 258 -9.97 -2.22 -26.66
C LEU A 258 -9.73 -2.49 -28.15
N ASN A 259 -10.24 -1.66 -29.05
CA ASN A 259 -10.19 -1.91 -30.51
C ASN A 259 -8.75 -2.17 -30.98
N TRP A 260 -7.75 -1.47 -30.45
CA TRP A 260 -6.34 -1.65 -30.79
C TRP A 260 -5.83 -3.07 -30.45
N VAL A 261 -6.31 -3.68 -29.36
CA VAL A 261 -5.92 -5.03 -28.96
C VAL A 261 -6.76 -6.09 -29.67
N LEU A 262 -8.03 -5.81 -29.89
CA LEU A 262 -8.95 -6.74 -30.55
C LEU A 262 -8.64 -6.92 -32.04
N SER A 263 -8.18 -5.84 -32.69
CA SER A 263 -7.91 -5.81 -34.15
C SER A 263 -6.46 -6.15 -34.51
N TRP A 264 -5.53 -6.20 -33.54
CA TRP A 264 -4.10 -6.30 -33.83
C TRP A 264 -3.71 -7.68 -34.37
N ARG A 265 -3.91 -8.74 -33.59
CA ARG A 265 -3.58 -10.13 -33.98
C ARG A 265 -4.59 -11.08 -33.37
N ARG A 266 -4.80 -12.21 -34.06
CA ARG A 266 -5.57 -13.31 -33.47
C ARG A 266 -4.88 -13.79 -32.18
N GLY A 267 -5.60 -13.79 -31.06
CA GLY A 267 -5.08 -14.19 -29.74
C GLY A 267 -4.41 -13.07 -28.94
N SER A 268 -4.39 -11.80 -29.40
CA SER A 268 -3.81 -10.67 -28.64
C SER A 268 -4.43 -10.48 -27.27
N THR A 269 -5.76 -10.68 -27.14
CA THR A 269 -6.46 -10.61 -25.86
C THR A 269 -5.97 -11.65 -24.86
N ALA A 270 -5.79 -12.89 -25.32
CA ALA A 270 -5.25 -13.97 -24.49
C ALA A 270 -3.79 -13.73 -24.12
N ALA A 271 -2.99 -13.14 -25.01
CA ALA A 271 -1.63 -12.73 -24.71
C ALA A 271 -1.59 -11.66 -23.61
N LEU A 272 -2.40 -10.61 -23.73
CA LEU A 272 -2.52 -9.54 -22.75
C LEU A 272 -3.04 -10.06 -21.40
N ALA A 273 -4.00 -10.98 -21.40
CA ALA A 273 -4.45 -11.64 -20.17
C ALA A 273 -3.30 -12.36 -19.46
N ARG A 274 -2.43 -13.07 -20.21
CA ARG A 274 -1.26 -13.73 -19.63
C ARG A 274 -0.21 -12.74 -19.08
N GLU A 275 -0.01 -11.60 -19.73
CA GLU A 275 0.88 -10.57 -19.21
C GLU A 275 0.39 -10.06 -17.85
N TRP A 276 -0.91 -9.79 -17.71
CA TRP A 276 -1.47 -9.41 -16.41
C TRP A 276 -1.41 -10.54 -15.37
N GLN A 277 -1.57 -11.80 -15.78
CA GLN A 277 -1.31 -12.95 -14.89
C GLN A 277 0.15 -12.99 -14.41
N GLN A 278 1.12 -12.66 -15.29
CA GLN A 278 2.53 -12.59 -14.88
C GLN A 278 2.75 -11.46 -13.86
N VAL A 279 2.17 -10.28 -14.08
CA VAL A 279 2.21 -9.18 -13.10
C VAL A 279 1.60 -9.62 -11.77
N ALA A 280 0.43 -10.26 -11.80
CA ALA A 280 -0.22 -10.79 -10.59
C ALA A 280 0.64 -11.85 -9.89
N SER A 281 1.38 -12.68 -10.64
CA SER A 281 2.29 -13.67 -10.05
C SER A 281 3.46 -13.03 -9.31
N VAL A 282 3.97 -11.89 -9.79
CA VAL A 282 5.07 -11.16 -9.14
C VAL A 282 4.64 -10.62 -7.77
N ILE A 283 3.39 -10.16 -7.63
CA ILE A 283 2.83 -9.73 -6.34
C ILE A 283 2.37 -10.90 -5.43
N GLY A 284 2.66 -12.14 -5.81
CA GLY A 284 2.40 -13.31 -4.99
C GLY A 284 1.02 -13.96 -5.18
N HIS A 285 0.27 -13.62 -6.23
CA HIS A 285 -1.06 -14.19 -6.47
C HIS A 285 -0.98 -15.64 -6.97
N LYS A 286 -1.13 -16.60 -6.06
CA LYS A 286 -1.00 -18.06 -6.33
C LYS A 286 -1.94 -18.60 -7.41
N PRO A 287 -3.22 -18.18 -7.51
CA PRO A 287 -4.08 -18.62 -8.62
C PRO A 287 -3.51 -18.24 -10.00
N SER A 288 -2.96 -17.03 -10.17
CA SER A 288 -2.31 -16.64 -11.43
C SER A 288 -1.06 -17.46 -11.73
N MET A 289 -0.27 -17.80 -10.71
CA MET A 289 0.88 -18.72 -10.88
C MET A 289 0.44 -20.09 -11.37
N LEU A 290 -0.66 -20.65 -10.83
CA LEU A 290 -1.18 -21.95 -11.28
C LEU A 290 -1.67 -21.87 -12.73
N GLN A 291 -2.42 -20.82 -13.10
CA GLN A 291 -2.90 -20.64 -14.48
C GLN A 291 -1.75 -20.48 -15.47
N LEU A 292 -0.66 -19.81 -15.08
CA LEU A 292 0.56 -19.73 -15.90
C LEU A 292 1.26 -21.09 -16.00
N ALA A 293 1.31 -21.86 -14.92
CA ALA A 293 1.85 -23.23 -14.97
C ALA A 293 1.04 -24.11 -15.94
N ASP A 294 -0.30 -24.01 -15.92
CA ASP A 294 -1.19 -24.73 -16.85
C ASP A 294 -0.92 -24.33 -18.30
N TYR A 295 -0.80 -23.03 -18.55
CA TYR A 295 -0.50 -22.52 -19.89
C TYR A 295 0.84 -23.03 -20.41
N TYR A 296 1.92 -22.93 -19.61
CA TYR A 296 3.25 -23.37 -20.04
C TYR A 296 3.34 -24.88 -20.22
N ASP A 297 2.62 -25.65 -19.40
CA ASP A 297 2.50 -27.10 -19.55
C ASP A 297 1.79 -27.46 -20.88
N SER A 298 0.68 -26.78 -21.19
CA SER A 298 -0.08 -27.00 -22.44
C SER A 298 0.69 -26.75 -23.73
N ILE A 299 1.70 -25.90 -23.69
CA ILE A 299 2.60 -25.60 -24.84
C ILE A 299 3.92 -26.38 -24.77
N GLY A 300 4.05 -27.34 -23.84
CA GLY A 300 5.24 -28.18 -23.68
C GLY A 300 6.44 -27.50 -23.03
N ASN A 301 6.28 -26.31 -22.47
CA ASN A 301 7.35 -25.62 -21.74
C ASN A 301 7.39 -26.02 -20.26
N ASN A 302 7.78 -27.26 -20.02
CA ASN A 302 7.80 -27.88 -18.70
C ASN A 302 8.70 -27.17 -17.70
N GLU A 303 9.78 -26.53 -18.15
CA GLU A 303 10.69 -25.76 -17.28
C GLU A 303 9.97 -24.56 -16.65
N ARG A 304 9.29 -23.76 -17.47
CA ARG A 304 8.52 -22.61 -16.96
C ARG A 304 7.33 -23.06 -16.12
N ALA A 305 6.63 -24.12 -16.50
CA ALA A 305 5.55 -24.67 -15.69
C ALA A 305 6.04 -25.05 -14.29
N ARG A 306 7.16 -25.81 -14.19
CA ARG A 306 7.79 -26.17 -12.91
C ARG A 306 8.17 -24.95 -12.09
N ARG A 307 8.74 -23.91 -12.71
CA ARG A 307 9.14 -22.68 -12.02
C ARG A 307 7.95 -22.02 -11.32
N TYR A 308 6.80 -21.86 -11.98
CA TYR A 308 5.60 -21.30 -11.35
C TYR A 308 5.04 -22.19 -10.24
N LEU A 309 5.08 -23.51 -10.40
CA LEU A 309 4.67 -24.44 -9.33
C LEU A 309 5.58 -24.33 -8.09
N HIS A 310 6.90 -24.16 -8.27
CA HIS A 310 7.82 -23.86 -7.17
C HIS A 310 7.50 -22.53 -6.50
N GLN A 311 7.23 -21.47 -7.27
CA GLN A 311 6.85 -20.17 -6.73
C GLN A 311 5.60 -20.25 -5.84
N ILE A 312 4.58 -21.08 -6.21
CA ILE A 312 3.40 -21.28 -5.36
C ILE A 312 3.79 -21.81 -3.98
N ILE A 313 4.78 -22.73 -3.91
CA ILE A 313 5.23 -23.34 -2.66
C ILE A 313 6.07 -22.36 -1.83
N GLU A 314 6.94 -21.61 -2.47
CA GLU A 314 7.90 -20.70 -1.83
C GLU A 314 7.25 -19.38 -1.38
N THR A 315 6.20 -18.93 -2.10
CA THR A 315 5.51 -17.68 -1.76
C THR A 315 4.74 -17.82 -0.44
N PRO A 316 5.02 -16.97 0.58
CA PRO A 316 4.26 -16.96 1.82
C PRO A 316 2.77 -16.72 1.56
N SER A 317 1.90 -17.38 2.31
CA SER A 317 0.46 -17.10 2.24
C SER A 317 0.17 -15.82 3.02
N THR A 318 -0.33 -14.79 2.35
CA THR A 318 -0.82 -13.58 3.00
C THR A 318 -2.08 -13.88 3.80
N THR A 319 -2.36 -13.06 4.82
CA THR A 319 -3.45 -13.28 5.78
C THR A 319 -4.82 -13.42 5.12
N ASN A 320 -5.02 -12.76 3.98
CA ASN A 320 -6.27 -12.74 3.22
C ASN A 320 -6.47 -13.95 2.27
N GLN A 321 -5.44 -14.81 2.11
CA GLN A 321 -5.47 -15.94 1.16
C GLN A 321 -5.41 -17.32 1.84
N LYS A 322 -5.64 -17.41 3.16
CA LYS A 322 -5.39 -18.63 3.93
C LYS A 322 -6.23 -19.83 3.50
N GLU A 323 -7.52 -19.67 3.19
CA GLU A 323 -8.42 -20.81 2.92
C GLU A 323 -8.18 -21.50 1.57
N GLY A 324 -7.90 -20.74 0.50
CA GLY A 324 -7.57 -21.33 -0.82
C GLY A 324 -6.11 -21.76 -0.97
N SER A 325 -5.21 -21.25 -0.14
CA SER A 325 -3.77 -21.42 -0.28
C SER A 325 -3.33 -22.89 -0.03
N SER A 326 -3.95 -23.58 0.92
CA SER A 326 -3.60 -24.98 1.25
C SER A 326 -3.90 -25.95 0.09
N GLN A 327 -5.02 -25.75 -0.60
CA GLN A 327 -5.40 -26.55 -1.78
C GLN A 327 -4.44 -26.29 -2.94
N LEU A 328 -4.11 -25.03 -3.20
CA LEU A 328 -3.15 -24.67 -4.26
C LEU A 328 -1.76 -25.25 -4.00
N LEU A 329 -1.31 -25.26 -2.75
CA LEU A 329 -0.05 -25.88 -2.34
C LEU A 329 -0.06 -27.41 -2.59
N GLN A 330 -1.17 -28.09 -2.27
CA GLN A 330 -1.31 -29.52 -2.52
C GLN A 330 -1.30 -29.83 -4.03
N VAL A 331 -2.03 -29.04 -4.83
CA VAL A 331 -2.05 -29.18 -6.30
C VAL A 331 -0.65 -28.97 -6.87
N ALA A 332 0.06 -27.92 -6.45
CA ALA A 332 1.41 -27.64 -6.92
C ALA A 332 2.38 -28.79 -6.59
N ARG A 333 2.36 -29.31 -5.36
CA ARG A 333 3.21 -30.44 -4.94
C ARG A 333 2.90 -31.72 -5.72
N LYS A 334 1.61 -32.04 -5.91
CA LYS A 334 1.18 -33.23 -6.67
C LYS A 334 1.65 -33.15 -8.12
N ARG A 335 1.53 -31.99 -8.75
CA ARG A 335 1.97 -31.80 -10.16
C ARG A 335 3.49 -31.87 -10.29
N LEU A 336 4.24 -31.24 -9.38
CA LEU A 336 5.71 -31.33 -9.39
C LEU A 336 6.20 -32.78 -9.25
N ALA A 337 5.53 -33.60 -8.46
CA ALA A 337 5.86 -35.02 -8.35
C ALA A 337 5.61 -35.81 -9.66
N GLY A 338 4.70 -35.33 -10.51
CA GLY A 338 4.41 -35.93 -11.83
C GLY A 338 5.36 -35.50 -12.95
N PHE A 339 6.10 -34.41 -12.78
CA PHE A 339 7.17 -33.98 -13.69
C PHE A 339 8.45 -34.80 -13.38
N ARG A 340 8.53 -36.03 -13.83
CA ARG A 340 9.75 -36.85 -13.81
C ARG A 340 10.56 -36.70 -15.08
#